data_e2eabafeda1f7a6137c705a8f002fbd0
#
_entry.id   e2eabafeda1f7a6137c705a8f002fbd0
#
_cell.length_a   1.000
_cell.length_b   1.000
_cell.length_c   1.000
_cell.angle_alpha   90.00
_cell.angle_beta   90.00
_cell.angle_gamma   90.00
#
_symmetry.space_group_name_H-M   'P 1'
#
loop_
_entity.id
_entity.type
_entity.pdbx_description
1 polymer ?
#
loop_
_entity_poly.entity_id
_entity_poly.type
_entity_poly.pdbx_seq_one_letter_code
_entity_poly.pdbx_strand_id
1 'polypeptide(L)'
;MAYNLDQKTIIVTGANSGIGKAASIQLARLGATVVMACRSEQRGAQALEEVRKAASSDRVEMMQVDLSSQASIRQFAAEVQQRHPRLDVLIHNAANFDLALKRPVLTAEGVETIFATNHVGIFLMTHLLLDTLKASAPSRIITVASKGLVVYPFLDIEFDNLNGERKFSTQHAYYHSKQAQVMFT
;
A
#
# COMPACT_ATOMS: atom_id res chain seq x y z
N MET A 1 -13.83 -11.89 23.45
CA MET A 1 -12.65 -12.70 23.04
C MET A 1 -11.59 -11.74 22.51
N ALA A 2 -10.38 -11.81 23.04
CA ALA A 2 -9.27 -11.04 22.46
C ALA A 2 -8.88 -11.70 21.15
N TYR A 3 -8.80 -10.91 20.06
CA TYR A 3 -8.28 -11.42 18.79
C TYR A 3 -6.80 -11.76 18.98
N ASN A 4 -6.41 -12.93 18.53
CA ASN A 4 -5.01 -13.39 18.52
C ASN A 4 -4.56 -13.53 17.06
N LEU A 5 -3.47 -12.87 16.71
CA LEU A 5 -2.85 -12.92 15.39
C LEU A 5 -1.47 -13.60 15.42
N ASP A 6 -1.20 -14.41 16.44
CA ASP A 6 0.02 -15.20 16.49
C ASP A 6 0.17 -16.04 15.21
N GLN A 7 1.40 -16.12 14.70
CA GLN A 7 1.76 -16.80 13.45
C GLN A 7 1.13 -16.19 12.18
N LYS A 8 0.52 -15.01 12.25
CA LYS A 8 0.04 -14.29 11.08
C LYS A 8 1.10 -13.33 10.57
N THR A 9 1.36 -13.37 9.28
CA THR A 9 2.23 -12.41 8.59
C THR A 9 1.37 -11.40 7.84
N ILE A 10 1.60 -10.12 8.11
CA ILE A 10 0.78 -9.01 7.60
C ILE A 10 1.68 -7.95 6.98
N ILE A 11 1.46 -7.62 5.72
CA ILE A 11 2.11 -6.48 5.05
C ILE A 11 1.21 -5.25 5.16
N VAL A 12 1.80 -4.11 5.56
CA VAL A 12 1.11 -2.81 5.59
C VAL A 12 1.89 -1.82 4.74
N THR A 13 1.31 -1.37 3.62
CA THR A 13 1.95 -0.35 2.79
C THR A 13 1.75 1.05 3.37
N GLY A 14 2.77 1.92 3.26
CA GLY A 14 2.72 3.26 3.84
C GLY A 14 2.69 3.27 5.37
N ALA A 15 3.37 2.31 5.98
CA ALA A 15 3.34 2.07 7.43
C ALA A 15 4.20 3.04 8.26
N ASN A 16 4.91 3.98 7.63
CA ASN A 16 5.79 4.92 8.34
C ASN A 16 5.03 6.08 9.02
N SER A 17 3.74 6.27 8.77
CA SER A 17 2.96 7.38 9.35
C SER A 17 1.46 7.10 9.37
N GLY A 18 0.69 7.96 10.05
CA GLY A 18 -0.77 8.00 10.00
C GLY A 18 -1.44 6.65 10.31
N ILE A 19 -2.44 6.30 9.50
CA ILE A 19 -3.26 5.09 9.66
C ILE A 19 -2.39 3.82 9.54
N GLY A 20 -1.47 3.76 8.59
CA GLY A 20 -0.60 2.59 8.40
C GLY A 20 0.28 2.30 9.62
N LYS A 21 0.88 3.35 10.23
CA LYS A 21 1.67 3.20 11.46
C LYS A 21 0.80 2.76 12.64
N ALA A 22 -0.36 3.40 12.83
CA ALA A 22 -1.28 3.04 13.91
C ALA A 22 -1.79 1.59 13.77
N ALA A 23 -2.12 1.16 12.56
CA ALA A 23 -2.51 -0.22 12.27
C ALA A 23 -1.37 -1.20 12.58
N SER A 24 -0.13 -0.89 12.17
CA SER A 24 1.05 -1.72 12.43
C SER A 24 1.28 -1.93 13.93
N ILE A 25 1.12 -0.88 14.74
CA ILE A 25 1.20 -0.99 16.21
C ILE A 25 0.14 -1.96 16.76
N GLN A 26 -1.12 -1.82 16.34
CA GLN A 26 -2.19 -2.67 16.85
C GLN A 26 -2.05 -4.12 16.41
N LEU A 27 -1.67 -4.36 15.15
CA LEU A 27 -1.46 -5.71 14.62
C LEU A 27 -0.31 -6.42 15.34
N ALA A 28 0.80 -5.70 15.58
CA ALA A 28 1.94 -6.22 16.34
C ALA A 28 1.59 -6.53 17.80
N ARG A 29 0.77 -5.69 18.46
CA ARG A 29 0.23 -5.95 19.81
C ARG A 29 -0.62 -7.21 19.88
N LEU A 30 -1.32 -7.53 18.81
CA LEU A 30 -2.13 -8.74 18.70
C LEU A 30 -1.31 -9.99 18.34
N GLY A 31 0.01 -9.87 18.22
CA GLY A 31 0.94 -10.99 18.01
C GLY A 31 1.34 -11.23 16.55
N ALA A 32 0.88 -10.41 15.60
CA ALA A 32 1.27 -10.58 14.20
C ALA A 32 2.74 -10.27 13.95
N THR A 33 3.34 -10.96 12.97
CA THR A 33 4.53 -10.49 12.29
C THR A 33 4.13 -9.42 11.29
N VAL A 34 4.61 -8.18 11.47
CA VAL A 34 4.22 -7.04 10.64
C VAL A 34 5.39 -6.61 9.76
N VAL A 35 5.18 -6.64 8.44
CA VAL A 35 6.09 -6.09 7.44
C VAL A 35 5.62 -4.68 7.09
N MET A 36 6.35 -3.67 7.55
CA MET A 36 6.11 -2.26 7.25
C MET A 36 6.72 -1.92 5.90
N ALA A 37 5.90 -1.88 4.84
CA ALA A 37 6.33 -1.54 3.49
C ALA A 37 6.36 -0.01 3.29
N CYS A 38 7.56 0.57 3.17
CA CYS A 38 7.78 2.03 3.20
C CYS A 38 8.66 2.49 2.03
N ARG A 39 8.34 3.66 1.43
CA ARG A 39 9.14 4.22 0.34
C ARG A 39 10.49 4.78 0.82
N SER A 40 10.49 5.53 1.92
CA SER A 40 11.70 6.14 2.47
C SER A 40 12.30 5.23 3.53
N GLU A 41 13.52 4.78 3.30
CA GLU A 41 14.28 3.97 4.24
C GLU A 41 14.45 4.68 5.59
N GLN A 42 14.91 5.94 5.57
CA GLN A 42 15.13 6.73 6.78
C GLN A 42 13.86 6.89 7.62
N ARG A 43 12.73 7.30 7.00
CA ARG A 43 11.46 7.46 7.71
C ARG A 43 10.87 6.12 8.15
N GLY A 44 11.09 5.08 7.36
CA GLY A 44 10.70 3.72 7.68
C GLY A 44 11.43 3.17 8.89
N ALA A 45 12.75 3.35 8.97
CA ALA A 45 13.57 2.92 10.09
C ALA A 45 13.17 3.64 11.39
N GLN A 46 12.98 4.97 11.34
CA GLN A 46 12.50 5.72 12.50
C GLN A 46 11.12 5.20 12.97
N ALA A 47 10.19 5.00 12.04
CA ALA A 47 8.85 4.52 12.37
C ALA A 47 8.88 3.08 12.92
N LEU A 48 9.80 2.23 12.44
CA LEU A 48 9.99 0.86 12.94
C LEU A 48 10.30 0.85 14.44
N GLU A 49 11.25 1.68 14.89
CA GLU A 49 11.58 1.80 16.31
C GLU A 49 10.39 2.28 17.15
N GLU A 50 9.66 3.27 16.64
CA GLU A 50 8.44 3.77 17.30
C GLU A 50 7.36 2.68 17.41
N VAL A 51 7.16 1.89 16.36
CA VAL A 51 6.16 0.80 16.32
C VAL A 51 6.55 -0.31 17.26
N ARG A 52 7.80 -0.78 17.24
CA ARG A 52 8.31 -1.81 18.14
C ARG A 52 8.14 -1.43 19.61
N LYS A 53 8.55 -0.21 19.96
CA LYS A 53 8.39 0.33 21.32
C LYS A 53 6.93 0.41 21.73
N ALA A 54 6.07 0.98 20.86
CA ALA A 54 4.65 1.15 21.17
C ALA A 54 3.88 -0.17 21.23
N ALA A 55 4.25 -1.15 20.43
CA ALA A 55 3.65 -2.48 20.43
C ALA A 55 4.21 -3.41 21.50
N SER A 56 5.38 -3.10 22.08
CA SER A 56 6.19 -4.01 22.91
C SER A 56 6.44 -5.35 22.19
N SER A 57 6.82 -5.28 20.90
CA SER A 57 6.99 -6.45 20.05
C SER A 57 8.15 -6.26 19.07
N ASP A 58 9.01 -7.27 18.99
CA ASP A 58 10.11 -7.33 18.02
C ASP A 58 9.68 -7.99 16.70
N ARG A 59 8.44 -8.49 16.60
CA ARG A 59 7.86 -9.10 15.39
C ARG A 59 7.41 -8.04 14.37
N VAL A 60 8.23 -6.99 14.19
CA VAL A 60 8.01 -5.92 13.22
C VAL A 60 9.30 -5.71 12.46
N GLU A 61 9.22 -5.66 11.16
CA GLU A 61 10.33 -5.31 10.29
C GLU A 61 9.91 -4.27 9.25
N MET A 62 10.89 -3.57 8.69
CA MET A 62 10.67 -2.63 7.61
C MET A 62 11.33 -3.14 6.34
N MET A 63 10.60 -3.11 5.24
CA MET A 63 11.09 -3.40 3.90
C MET A 63 10.81 -2.21 2.98
N GLN A 64 11.79 -1.85 2.15
CA GLN A 64 11.65 -0.71 1.26
C GLN A 64 10.84 -1.09 0.01
N VAL A 65 9.87 -0.23 -0.38
CA VAL A 65 9.18 -0.30 -1.66
C VAL A 65 8.70 1.06 -2.11
N ASP A 66 8.94 1.40 -3.36
CA ASP A 66 8.30 2.51 -4.05
C ASP A 66 7.19 1.95 -4.97
N LEU A 67 5.93 2.22 -4.61
CA LEU A 67 4.77 1.76 -5.38
C LEU A 67 4.60 2.46 -6.72
N SER A 68 5.35 3.53 -6.98
CA SER A 68 5.39 4.16 -8.30
C SER A 68 6.42 3.53 -9.25
N SER A 69 7.23 2.57 -8.79
CA SER A 69 8.27 1.88 -9.57
C SER A 69 7.98 0.39 -9.65
N GLN A 70 7.74 -0.11 -10.87
CA GLN A 70 7.51 -1.54 -11.09
C GLN A 70 8.73 -2.39 -10.70
N ALA A 71 9.95 -1.89 -10.94
CA ALA A 71 11.17 -2.59 -10.56
C ALA A 71 11.27 -2.75 -9.03
N SER A 72 10.98 -1.68 -8.28
CA SER A 72 10.97 -1.71 -6.81
C SER A 72 9.92 -2.69 -6.26
N ILE A 73 8.73 -2.72 -6.86
CA ILE A 73 7.66 -3.64 -6.45
C ILE A 73 8.06 -5.10 -6.71
N ARG A 74 8.67 -5.40 -7.85
CA ARG A 74 9.14 -6.76 -8.17
C ARG A 74 10.23 -7.22 -7.22
N GLN A 75 11.20 -6.36 -6.90
CA GLN A 75 12.25 -6.65 -5.92
C GLN A 75 11.64 -6.91 -4.53
N PHE A 76 10.75 -6.04 -4.07
CA PHE A 76 10.05 -6.19 -2.80
C PHE A 76 9.28 -7.53 -2.73
N ALA A 77 8.51 -7.86 -3.76
CA ALA A 77 7.73 -9.10 -3.78
C ALA A 77 8.63 -10.34 -3.73
N ALA A 78 9.73 -10.36 -4.47
CA ALA A 78 10.70 -11.46 -4.43
C ALA A 78 11.35 -11.61 -3.05
N GLU A 79 11.72 -10.50 -2.41
CA GLU A 79 12.30 -10.51 -1.06
C GLU A 79 11.28 -10.97 -0.01
N VAL A 80 10.03 -10.53 -0.11
CA VAL A 80 8.94 -11.01 0.76
C VAL A 80 8.78 -12.53 0.63
N GLN A 81 8.74 -13.07 -0.58
CA GLN A 81 8.57 -14.50 -0.81
C GLN A 81 9.74 -15.34 -0.27
N GLN A 82 10.95 -14.80 -0.29
CA GLN A 82 12.13 -15.47 0.30
C GLN A 82 12.08 -15.49 1.83
N ARG A 83 11.67 -14.38 2.45
CA ARG A 83 11.72 -14.20 3.91
C ARG A 83 10.48 -14.69 4.62
N HIS A 84 9.34 -14.65 3.94
CA HIS A 84 8.04 -14.99 4.49
C HIS A 84 7.34 -16.02 3.61
N PRO A 85 7.45 -17.32 3.92
CA PRO A 85 6.77 -18.37 3.18
C PRO A 85 5.24 -18.31 3.34
N ARG A 86 4.77 -17.50 4.30
CA ARG A 86 3.36 -17.27 4.60
C ARG A 86 3.01 -15.78 4.58
N LEU A 87 1.91 -15.42 3.92
CA LEU A 87 1.33 -14.08 3.92
C LEU A 87 -0.18 -14.18 4.13
N ASP A 88 -0.63 -13.78 5.32
CA ASP A 88 -2.05 -13.89 5.70
C ASP A 88 -2.86 -12.66 5.31
N VAL A 89 -2.26 -11.45 5.39
CA VAL A 89 -2.97 -10.21 5.06
C VAL A 89 -2.04 -9.25 4.30
N LEU A 90 -2.55 -8.71 3.20
CA LEU A 90 -1.93 -7.62 2.46
C LEU A 90 -2.80 -6.37 2.59
N ILE A 91 -2.27 -5.32 3.25
CA ILE A 91 -3.00 -4.06 3.47
C ILE A 91 -2.45 -2.97 2.57
N HIS A 92 -3.23 -2.60 1.55
CA HIS A 92 -2.97 -1.47 0.68
C HIS A 92 -3.45 -0.19 1.33
N ASN A 93 -2.59 0.41 2.17
CA ASN A 93 -2.87 1.66 2.90
C ASN A 93 -2.13 2.87 2.29
N ALA A 94 -0.97 2.66 1.66
CA ALA A 94 -0.22 3.75 1.05
C ALA A 94 -1.07 4.50 0.01
N ALA A 95 -0.90 5.82 -0.02
CA ALA A 95 -1.49 6.67 -1.05
C ALA A 95 -0.58 7.87 -1.34
N ASN A 96 -0.57 8.29 -2.58
CA ASN A 96 -0.02 9.58 -3.02
C ASN A 96 -1.16 10.56 -3.21
N PHE A 97 -1.12 11.70 -2.50
CA PHE A 97 -2.04 12.83 -2.63
C PHE A 97 -1.27 14.13 -2.42
N ASP A 98 -0.50 14.52 -3.41
CA ASP A 98 0.35 15.72 -3.36
C ASP A 98 -0.38 16.91 -3.98
N LEU A 99 -1.02 17.73 -3.15
CA LEU A 99 -1.76 18.93 -3.56
C LEU A 99 -0.87 20.04 -4.16
N ALA A 100 0.44 19.94 -4.03
CA ALA A 100 1.37 20.91 -4.62
C ALA A 100 1.55 20.72 -6.13
N LEU A 101 1.24 19.53 -6.66
CA LEU A 101 1.36 19.24 -8.08
C LEU A 101 0.37 20.07 -8.90
N LYS A 102 0.89 20.82 -9.87
CA LYS A 102 0.09 21.64 -10.80
C LYS A 102 -0.01 21.03 -12.20
N ARG A 103 0.76 19.99 -12.47
CA ARG A 103 0.80 19.23 -13.73
C ARG A 103 1.14 17.78 -13.43
N PRO A 104 0.79 16.84 -14.32
CA PRO A 104 1.12 15.45 -14.12
C PRO A 104 2.65 15.26 -14.08
N VAL A 105 3.08 14.34 -13.22
CA VAL A 105 4.46 13.85 -13.17
C VAL A 105 4.40 12.37 -13.52
N LEU A 106 5.14 11.98 -14.56
CA LEU A 106 5.16 10.59 -15.01
C LEU A 106 6.29 9.81 -14.31
N THR A 107 6.04 8.53 -14.08
CA THR A 107 7.07 7.57 -13.65
C THR A 107 8.01 7.25 -14.82
N ALA A 108 9.07 6.49 -14.55
CA ALA A 108 9.96 5.97 -15.58
C ALA A 108 9.24 5.09 -16.62
N GLU A 109 8.13 4.47 -16.21
CA GLU A 109 7.28 3.65 -17.07
C GLU A 109 6.20 4.46 -17.81
N GLY A 110 6.20 5.78 -17.70
CA GLY A 110 5.28 6.67 -18.41
C GLY A 110 3.87 6.74 -17.82
N VAL A 111 3.67 6.35 -16.57
CA VAL A 111 2.37 6.40 -15.87
C VAL A 111 2.35 7.59 -14.91
N GLU A 112 1.21 8.32 -14.82
CA GLU A 112 1.05 9.42 -13.87
C GLU A 112 1.25 8.91 -12.42
N THR A 113 2.06 9.63 -11.62
CA THR A 113 2.59 9.14 -10.33
C THR A 113 1.52 8.86 -9.27
N ILE A 114 0.41 9.58 -9.25
CA ILE A 114 -0.69 9.32 -8.31
C ILE A 114 -1.39 8.02 -8.71
N PHE A 115 -1.72 7.87 -10.00
CA PHE A 115 -2.35 6.66 -10.53
C PHE A 115 -1.41 5.45 -10.42
N ALA A 116 -0.12 5.63 -10.72
CA ALA A 116 0.89 4.60 -10.57
C ALA A 116 0.98 4.09 -9.12
N THR A 117 1.09 5.01 -8.14
CA THR A 117 1.23 4.65 -6.72
C THR A 117 -0.04 4.02 -6.16
N ASN A 118 -1.20 4.63 -6.43
CA ASN A 118 -2.44 4.30 -5.73
C ASN A 118 -3.19 3.12 -6.36
N HIS A 119 -2.96 2.84 -7.64
CA HIS A 119 -3.66 1.77 -8.36
C HIS A 119 -2.72 0.77 -9.03
N VAL A 120 -1.91 1.18 -10.01
CA VAL A 120 -1.08 0.25 -10.80
C VAL A 120 -0.10 -0.50 -9.90
N GLY A 121 0.55 0.19 -8.96
CA GLY A 121 1.53 -0.41 -8.06
C GLY A 121 0.91 -1.44 -7.10
N ILE A 122 -0.26 -1.14 -6.54
CA ILE A 122 -0.95 -2.10 -5.66
C ILE A 122 -1.50 -3.30 -6.45
N PHE A 123 -1.96 -3.08 -7.67
CA PHE A 123 -2.38 -4.15 -8.58
C PHE A 123 -1.21 -5.09 -8.85
N LEU A 124 -0.06 -4.55 -9.27
CA LEU A 124 1.16 -5.33 -9.54
C LEU A 124 1.63 -6.08 -8.28
N MET A 125 1.69 -5.40 -7.13
CA MET A 125 2.09 -6.03 -5.87
C MET A 125 1.17 -7.19 -5.50
N THR A 126 -0.13 -7.00 -5.61
CA THR A 126 -1.12 -8.05 -5.35
C THR A 126 -0.91 -9.24 -6.29
N HIS A 127 -0.75 -8.97 -7.59
CA HIS A 127 -0.54 -10.03 -8.59
C HIS A 127 0.71 -10.87 -8.29
N LEU A 128 1.81 -10.21 -7.95
CA LEU A 128 3.07 -10.89 -7.63
C LEU A 128 3.01 -11.72 -6.33
N LEU A 129 2.21 -11.30 -5.35
CA LEU A 129 2.06 -11.98 -4.05
C LEU A 129 0.85 -12.93 -3.99
N LEU A 130 0.07 -13.02 -5.08
CA LEU A 130 -1.21 -13.73 -5.08
C LEU A 130 -1.08 -15.23 -4.75
N ASP A 131 -0.06 -15.89 -5.28
CA ASP A 131 0.14 -17.33 -5.03
C ASP A 131 0.55 -17.58 -3.57
N THR A 132 1.37 -16.69 -2.99
CA THR A 132 1.71 -16.75 -1.56
C THR A 132 0.47 -16.53 -0.68
N LEU A 133 -0.39 -15.58 -1.05
CA LEU A 133 -1.66 -15.35 -0.36
C LEU A 133 -2.58 -16.57 -0.46
N LYS A 134 -2.75 -17.15 -1.65
CA LYS A 134 -3.57 -18.38 -1.86
C LYS A 134 -3.04 -19.55 -1.06
N ALA A 135 -1.74 -19.78 -1.05
CA ALA A 135 -1.10 -20.85 -0.28
C ALA A 135 -1.25 -20.66 1.24
N SER A 136 -1.45 -19.41 1.68
CA SER A 136 -1.63 -19.04 3.09
C SER A 136 -3.11 -19.00 3.54
N ALA A 137 -4.03 -19.48 2.72
CA ALA A 137 -5.47 -19.40 3.00
C ALA A 137 -5.84 -19.97 4.39
N PRO A 138 -6.80 -19.36 5.11
CA PRO A 138 -7.56 -18.18 4.73
C PRO A 138 -6.74 -16.89 4.84
N SER A 139 -6.62 -16.18 3.73
CA SER A 139 -5.88 -14.91 3.63
C SER A 139 -6.80 -13.75 3.21
N ARG A 140 -6.33 -12.50 3.32
CA ARG A 140 -7.11 -11.32 2.97
C ARG A 140 -6.27 -10.27 2.27
N ILE A 141 -6.91 -9.56 1.34
CA ILE A 141 -6.41 -8.30 0.79
C ILE A 141 -7.35 -7.21 1.31
N ILE A 142 -6.77 -6.17 1.91
CA ILE A 142 -7.52 -5.04 2.47
C ILE A 142 -7.06 -3.78 1.76
N THR A 143 -7.99 -3.04 1.18
CA THR A 143 -7.73 -1.82 0.45
C THR A 143 -8.31 -0.61 1.20
N VAL A 144 -7.45 0.34 1.57
CA VAL A 144 -7.87 1.59 2.22
C VAL A 144 -8.34 2.57 1.15
N ALA A 145 -9.65 2.62 0.93
CA ALA A 145 -10.31 3.53 0.01
C ALA A 145 -10.36 4.99 0.54
N SER A 146 -11.23 5.80 -0.01
CA SER A 146 -11.43 7.19 0.44
C SER A 146 -12.92 7.50 0.57
N LYS A 147 -13.31 8.05 1.73
CA LYS A 147 -14.68 8.56 1.93
C LYS A 147 -15.02 9.69 0.94
N GLY A 148 -14.01 10.38 0.40
CA GLY A 148 -14.22 11.42 -0.62
C GLY A 148 -14.87 10.91 -1.90
N LEU A 149 -14.84 9.61 -2.19
CA LEU A 149 -15.57 9.03 -3.34
C LEU A 149 -17.09 9.24 -3.25
N VAL A 150 -17.64 9.35 -2.04
CA VAL A 150 -19.07 9.65 -1.84
C VAL A 150 -19.45 11.05 -2.36
N VAL A 151 -18.48 11.97 -2.39
CA VAL A 151 -18.69 13.36 -2.87
C VAL A 151 -18.61 13.44 -4.39
N TYR A 152 -18.09 12.39 -5.04
CA TYR A 152 -17.93 12.30 -6.51
C TYR A 152 -18.67 11.07 -7.06
N PRO A 153 -20.01 10.98 -6.93
CA PRO A 153 -20.75 9.77 -7.25
C PRO A 153 -20.79 9.46 -8.76
N PHE A 154 -20.46 10.45 -9.61
CA PHE A 154 -20.44 10.31 -11.07
C PHE A 154 -19.01 10.31 -11.65
N LEU A 155 -18.00 10.08 -10.78
CA LEU A 155 -16.64 9.91 -11.25
C LEU A 155 -16.55 8.62 -12.06
N ASP A 156 -16.01 8.69 -13.27
CA ASP A 156 -15.77 7.54 -14.14
C ASP A 156 -14.27 7.39 -14.43
N ILE A 157 -13.86 6.24 -14.94
CA ILE A 157 -12.47 6.04 -15.34
C ILE A 157 -12.26 6.64 -16.73
N GLU A 158 -11.52 7.75 -16.78
CA GLU A 158 -11.16 8.43 -18.02
C GLU A 158 -9.98 7.73 -18.70
N PHE A 159 -10.24 6.65 -19.43
CA PHE A 159 -9.19 5.85 -20.08
C PHE A 159 -8.32 6.63 -21.08
N ASP A 160 -8.83 7.72 -21.61
CA ASP A 160 -8.14 8.62 -22.54
C ASP A 160 -7.45 9.81 -21.85
N ASN A 161 -7.40 9.80 -20.52
CA ASN A 161 -6.77 10.84 -19.68
C ASN A 161 -6.09 10.26 -18.43
N LEU A 162 -5.65 9.01 -18.48
CA LEU A 162 -5.05 8.34 -17.31
C LEU A 162 -3.77 9.03 -16.82
N ASN A 163 -3.02 9.65 -17.71
CA ASN A 163 -1.79 10.37 -17.40
C ASN A 163 -2.00 11.89 -17.31
N GLY A 164 -3.24 12.39 -17.38
CA GLY A 164 -3.54 13.80 -17.34
C GLY A 164 -3.22 14.55 -18.66
N GLU A 165 -3.30 13.86 -19.81
CA GLU A 165 -2.92 14.38 -21.12
C GLU A 165 -3.82 15.54 -21.57
N ARG A 166 -5.10 15.50 -21.19
CA ARG A 166 -6.07 16.54 -21.55
C ARG A 166 -6.28 17.55 -20.44
N LYS A 167 -6.42 17.05 -19.20
CA LYS A 167 -6.75 17.86 -18.04
C LYS A 167 -6.19 17.19 -16.80
N PHE A 168 -5.47 17.95 -16.00
CA PHE A 168 -4.91 17.48 -14.74
C PHE A 168 -5.33 18.37 -13.57
N SER A 169 -5.77 17.73 -12.50
CA SER A 169 -5.73 18.25 -11.14
C SER A 169 -5.39 17.10 -10.20
N THR A 170 -4.58 17.37 -9.20
CA THR A 170 -4.21 16.38 -8.19
C THR A 170 -5.42 15.74 -7.54
N GLN A 171 -6.45 16.53 -7.24
CA GLN A 171 -7.67 16.06 -6.63
C GLN A 171 -8.41 15.06 -7.54
N HIS A 172 -8.54 15.37 -8.83
CA HIS A 172 -9.16 14.47 -9.80
C HIS A 172 -8.33 13.20 -9.95
N ALA A 173 -7.01 13.30 -10.17
CA ALA A 173 -6.12 12.15 -10.29
C ALA A 173 -6.19 11.25 -9.04
N TYR A 174 -6.24 11.84 -7.85
CA TYR A 174 -6.38 11.08 -6.60
C TYR A 174 -7.70 10.30 -6.53
N TYR A 175 -8.86 10.96 -6.73
CA TYR A 175 -10.14 10.26 -6.63
C TYR A 175 -10.34 9.26 -7.76
N HIS A 176 -9.86 9.56 -8.95
CA HIS A 176 -9.81 8.64 -10.07
C HIS A 176 -9.01 7.36 -9.73
N SER A 177 -7.81 7.53 -9.15
CA SER A 177 -7.01 6.40 -8.68
C SER A 177 -7.68 5.60 -7.55
N LYS A 178 -8.39 6.29 -6.64
CA LYS A 178 -9.13 5.64 -5.54
C LYS A 178 -10.36 4.87 -6.04
N GLN A 179 -11.04 5.36 -7.07
CA GLN A 179 -12.12 4.63 -7.72
C GLN A 179 -11.59 3.36 -8.39
N ALA A 180 -10.53 3.47 -9.19
CA ALA A 180 -9.88 2.31 -9.79
C ALA A 180 -9.44 1.28 -8.74
N GLN A 181 -8.98 1.76 -7.58
CA GLN A 181 -8.61 0.92 -6.44
C GLN A 181 -9.81 0.15 -5.87
N VAL A 182 -10.98 0.78 -5.73
CA VAL A 182 -12.22 0.09 -5.28
C VAL A 182 -12.70 -0.92 -6.32
N MET A 183 -12.64 -0.59 -7.60
CA MET A 183 -13.04 -1.51 -8.68
C MET A 183 -12.12 -2.74 -8.78
N PHE A 184 -10.88 -2.61 -8.33
CA PHE A 184 -9.92 -3.72 -8.26
C PHE A 184 -10.22 -4.71 -7.12
N THR A 185 -10.82 -4.25 -6.01
CA THR A 185 -11.05 -5.05 -4.80
C THR A 185 -12.32 -5.88 -4.89
#